data_4ee2fa463e480122b5ce15c0c56111ce
#
_entry.id   4ee2fa463e480122b5ce15c0c56111ce
#
_cell.length_a   1.000
_cell.length_b   1.000
_cell.length_c   1.000
_cell.angle_alpha   90.00
_cell.angle_beta   90.00
_cell.angle_gamma   90.00
#
_symmetry.space_group_name_H-M   'P 1'
#
loop_
_entity.id
_entity.type
_entity.pdbx_description
1 polymer ?
#
loop_
_entity_poly.entity_id
_entity_poly.type
_entity_poly.pdbx_seq_one_letter_code
_entity_poly.pdbx_strand_id
1 'polypeptide(L)'
;MLTVTNLSHQYGTNAAISFGNFSLDAGHALLLRGGSGAGKSTLLHLLCGVLPVQAASGTVVLAGQSLQTLTRSERDGLRPYAVGWMPQRQFLMTSLTVLENVLLPASLAGRADDAACKRATALLHSFAIADLAHLRPQTLSVGQAARASLARALMTQPKLLLADEPTAALDAVSSGLVIEQIARYVQGGGAAIIASHDPAIHPLWDSVSNSDATLDEIELPK
;
A
#
# COMPACT_ATOMS: atom_id res chain seq x y z
N MET A 1 5.54 8.37 -12.38
CA MET A 1 4.68 7.17 -12.19
C MET A 1 3.32 7.56 -11.60
N LEU A 2 3.25 8.26 -10.50
CA LEU A 2 2.06 8.90 -9.92
C LEU A 2 2.21 10.42 -9.99
N THR A 3 1.15 11.14 -10.40
CA THR A 3 1.08 12.61 -10.34
C THR A 3 -0.26 13.01 -9.73
N VAL A 4 -0.21 13.87 -8.72
CA VAL A 4 -1.37 14.44 -8.03
C VAL A 4 -1.32 15.94 -8.18
N THR A 5 -2.43 16.54 -8.64
CA THR A 5 -2.51 17.99 -8.88
C THR A 5 -3.81 18.54 -8.33
N ASN A 6 -3.71 19.51 -7.41
CA ASN A 6 -4.83 20.23 -6.79
C ASN A 6 -5.92 19.29 -6.22
N LEU A 7 -5.50 18.08 -5.76
CA LEU A 7 -6.44 17.10 -5.24
C LEU A 7 -7.05 17.59 -3.92
N SER A 8 -8.36 17.48 -3.82
CA SER A 8 -9.11 17.75 -2.61
C SER A 8 -10.25 16.76 -2.44
N HIS A 9 -10.74 16.62 -1.22
CA HIS A 9 -11.89 15.78 -0.91
C HIS A 9 -12.73 16.42 0.20
N GLN A 10 -14.05 16.31 0.09
CA GLN A 10 -14.97 16.83 1.08
C GLN A 10 -15.97 15.74 1.50
N TYR A 11 -16.07 15.52 2.81
CA TYR A 11 -17.08 14.63 3.38
C TYR A 11 -18.32 15.42 3.79
N GLY A 12 -19.41 15.21 3.06
CA GLY A 12 -20.66 15.91 3.33
C GLY A 12 -20.51 17.44 3.30
N THR A 13 -20.84 18.13 4.40
CA THR A 13 -20.74 19.60 4.54
C THR A 13 -19.47 20.04 5.27
N ASN A 14 -18.55 19.15 5.60
CA ASN A 14 -17.31 19.49 6.30
C ASN A 14 -16.38 20.32 5.40
N ALA A 15 -15.34 20.93 5.99
CA ALA A 15 -14.30 21.61 5.21
C ALA A 15 -13.60 20.63 4.25
N ALA A 16 -13.25 21.10 3.06
CA ALA A 16 -12.50 20.29 2.11
C ALA A 16 -11.06 20.08 2.60
N ILE A 17 -10.58 18.85 2.47
CA ILE A 17 -9.18 18.48 2.73
C ILE A 17 -8.43 18.65 1.41
N SER A 18 -7.36 19.45 1.39
CA SER A 18 -6.49 19.64 0.23
C SER A 18 -5.17 18.88 0.43
N PHE A 19 -4.71 18.21 -0.64
CA PHE A 19 -3.51 17.37 -0.60
C PHE A 19 -2.30 17.97 -1.34
N GLY A 20 -2.45 19.18 -1.89
CA GLY A 20 -1.39 19.83 -2.65
C GLY A 20 -1.04 19.13 -3.97
N ASN A 21 0.15 19.45 -4.47
CA ASN A 21 0.69 18.88 -5.70
C ASN A 21 1.93 18.07 -5.36
N PHE A 22 2.00 16.84 -5.86
CA PHE A 22 3.20 16.01 -5.74
C PHE A 22 3.27 14.97 -6.87
N SER A 23 4.46 14.46 -7.10
CA SER A 23 4.71 13.34 -8.00
C SER A 23 5.56 12.29 -7.30
N LEU A 24 5.43 11.05 -7.74
CA LEU A 24 6.21 9.94 -7.24
C LEU A 24 6.61 9.05 -8.41
N ASP A 25 7.91 8.84 -8.59
CA ASP A 25 8.43 8.00 -9.65
C ASP A 25 8.67 6.55 -9.20
N ALA A 26 8.86 5.67 -10.15
CA ALA A 26 9.26 4.29 -9.88
C ALA A 26 10.66 4.28 -9.21
N GLY A 27 10.85 3.39 -8.26
CA GLY A 27 12.07 3.35 -7.45
C GLY A 27 12.10 4.33 -6.28
N HIS A 28 11.01 5.07 -6.04
CA HIS A 28 10.93 6.06 -4.96
C HIS A 28 9.83 5.72 -3.97
N ALA A 29 10.02 6.11 -2.72
CA ALA A 29 8.99 6.07 -1.69
C ALA A 29 8.68 7.48 -1.18
N LEU A 30 7.44 7.67 -0.73
CA LEU A 30 6.95 8.90 -0.15
C LEU A 30 6.39 8.61 1.25
N LEU A 31 6.98 9.24 2.27
CA LEU A 31 6.45 9.23 3.62
C LEU A 31 5.43 10.37 3.78
N LEU A 32 4.18 10.00 4.02
CA LEU A 32 3.08 10.93 4.22
C LEU A 32 2.89 11.14 5.72
N ARG A 33 3.31 12.28 6.22
CA ARG A 33 3.14 12.69 7.62
C ARG A 33 1.91 13.57 7.81
N GLY A 34 1.53 13.73 9.05
CA GLY A 34 0.44 14.60 9.48
C GLY A 34 -0.23 14.05 10.73
N GLY A 35 -0.85 14.91 11.50
CA GLY A 35 -1.58 14.54 12.71
C GLY A 35 -2.77 13.61 12.44
N SER A 36 -3.40 13.12 13.52
CA SER A 36 -4.67 12.41 13.39
C SER A 36 -5.71 13.34 12.76
N GLY A 37 -6.45 12.84 11.75
CA GLY A 37 -7.45 13.64 11.04
C GLY A 37 -6.90 14.49 9.88
N ALA A 38 -5.58 14.56 9.64
CA ALA A 38 -4.98 15.33 8.53
C ALA A 38 -5.35 14.81 7.12
N GLY A 39 -6.09 13.71 7.00
CA GLY A 39 -6.55 13.18 5.71
C GLY A 39 -5.63 12.13 5.07
N LYS A 40 -4.62 11.61 5.77
CA LYS A 40 -3.70 10.58 5.23
C LYS A 40 -4.46 9.39 4.63
N SER A 41 -5.30 8.74 5.42
CA SER A 41 -6.11 7.60 4.94
C SER A 41 -7.10 8.01 3.84
N THR A 42 -7.62 9.26 3.85
CA THR A 42 -8.45 9.79 2.78
C THR A 42 -7.70 9.86 1.47
N LEU A 43 -6.47 10.41 1.49
CA LEU A 43 -5.61 10.44 0.31
C LEU A 43 -5.36 9.02 -0.22
N LEU A 44 -4.97 8.10 0.66
CA LEU A 44 -4.73 6.70 0.26
C LEU A 44 -5.98 6.05 -0.34
N HIS A 45 -7.19 6.32 0.20
CA HIS A 45 -8.45 5.81 -0.35
C HIS A 45 -8.80 6.42 -1.72
N LEU A 46 -8.45 7.68 -1.97
CA LEU A 46 -8.59 8.30 -3.29
C LEU A 46 -7.63 7.66 -4.30
N LEU A 47 -6.36 7.45 -3.91
CA LEU A 47 -5.34 6.86 -4.78
C LEU A 47 -5.62 5.38 -5.10
N CYS A 48 -6.17 4.61 -4.16
CA CYS A 48 -6.55 3.22 -4.43
C CYS A 48 -7.94 3.09 -5.09
N GLY A 49 -8.64 4.21 -5.34
CA GLY A 49 -9.94 4.24 -6.01
C GLY A 49 -11.10 3.68 -5.17
N VAL A 50 -10.95 3.55 -3.85
CA VAL A 50 -12.07 3.27 -2.91
C VAL A 50 -12.98 4.48 -2.82
N LEU A 51 -12.40 5.69 -2.70
CA LEU A 51 -13.12 6.94 -2.84
C LEU A 51 -13.01 7.43 -4.30
N PRO A 52 -14.11 7.93 -4.89
CA PRO A 52 -14.06 8.48 -6.24
C PRO A 52 -13.34 9.83 -6.24
N VAL A 53 -12.42 10.01 -7.19
CA VAL A 53 -11.85 11.32 -7.50
C VAL A 53 -12.81 12.06 -8.42
N GLN A 54 -13.38 13.16 -7.94
CA GLN A 54 -14.28 13.98 -8.73
C GLN A 54 -13.50 14.95 -9.65
N ALA A 55 -14.00 15.23 -10.83
CA ALA A 55 -13.31 16.09 -11.80
C ALA A 55 -13.01 17.51 -11.24
N ALA A 56 -13.89 18.04 -10.38
CA ALA A 56 -13.70 19.34 -9.75
C ALA A 56 -12.73 19.33 -8.56
N SER A 57 -12.27 18.16 -8.10
CA SER A 57 -11.41 18.00 -6.92
C SER A 57 -9.95 17.75 -7.26
N GLY A 58 -9.50 18.12 -8.46
CA GLY A 58 -8.13 17.96 -8.91
C GLY A 58 -7.91 16.74 -9.81
N THR A 59 -6.66 16.38 -10.06
CA THR A 59 -6.31 15.26 -10.95
C THR A 59 -5.36 14.26 -10.28
N VAL A 60 -5.58 12.99 -10.59
CA VAL A 60 -4.69 11.88 -10.21
C VAL A 60 -4.37 11.09 -11.47
N VAL A 61 -3.11 11.07 -11.86
CA VAL A 61 -2.60 10.23 -12.95
C VAL A 61 -1.76 9.12 -12.34
N LEU A 62 -2.16 7.88 -12.54
CA LEU A 62 -1.44 6.69 -12.06
C LEU A 62 -1.07 5.80 -13.25
N ALA A 63 0.21 5.50 -13.40
CA ALA A 63 0.73 4.67 -14.49
C ALA A 63 0.29 5.17 -15.90
N GLY A 64 0.20 6.50 -16.07
CA GLY A 64 -0.22 7.14 -17.32
C GLY A 64 -1.74 7.24 -17.52
N GLN A 65 -2.55 6.76 -16.57
CA GLN A 65 -4.01 6.81 -16.66
C GLN A 65 -4.58 7.81 -15.65
N SER A 66 -5.48 8.68 -16.11
CA SER A 66 -6.20 9.62 -15.24
C SER A 66 -7.39 8.92 -14.57
N LEU A 67 -7.36 8.85 -13.23
CA LEU A 67 -8.41 8.14 -12.48
C LEU A 67 -9.81 8.79 -12.60
N GLN A 68 -9.88 10.07 -12.93
CA GLN A 68 -11.15 10.80 -13.12
C GLN A 68 -11.88 10.38 -14.39
N THR A 69 -11.14 10.00 -15.43
CA THR A 69 -11.72 9.65 -16.73
C THR A 69 -12.15 8.19 -16.84
N LEU A 70 -11.68 7.35 -15.92
CA LEU A 70 -12.01 5.93 -15.91
C LEU A 70 -13.44 5.71 -15.38
N THR A 71 -14.19 4.86 -16.06
CA THR A 71 -15.42 4.27 -15.53
C THR A 71 -15.13 3.41 -14.31
N ARG A 72 -16.16 3.06 -13.55
CA ARG A 72 -16.01 2.16 -12.41
C ARG A 72 -15.40 0.80 -12.81
N SER A 73 -15.87 0.23 -13.91
CA SER A 73 -15.39 -1.06 -14.41
C SER A 73 -13.90 -1.01 -14.81
N GLU A 74 -13.48 0.08 -15.48
CA GLU A 74 -12.07 0.28 -15.87
C GLU A 74 -11.17 0.44 -14.63
N ARG A 75 -11.61 1.19 -13.61
CA ARG A 75 -10.88 1.30 -12.33
C ARG A 75 -10.78 -0.03 -11.60
N ASP A 76 -11.86 -0.80 -11.56
CA ASP A 76 -11.88 -2.11 -10.91
C ASP A 76 -10.96 -3.11 -11.64
N GLY A 77 -10.86 -3.04 -12.97
CA GLY A 77 -9.91 -3.83 -13.76
C GLY A 77 -8.46 -3.40 -13.61
N LEU A 78 -8.21 -2.09 -13.44
CA LEU A 78 -6.87 -1.54 -13.27
C LEU A 78 -6.30 -1.81 -11.86
N ARG A 79 -7.14 -1.70 -10.83
CA ARG A 79 -6.74 -1.72 -9.42
C ARG A 79 -5.82 -2.88 -9.04
N PRO A 80 -6.07 -4.14 -9.42
CA PRO A 80 -5.23 -5.25 -9.01
C PRO A 80 -3.76 -5.14 -9.44
N TYR A 81 -3.49 -4.41 -10.53
CA TYR A 81 -2.15 -4.26 -11.11
C TYR A 81 -1.54 -2.87 -10.89
N ALA A 82 -2.38 -1.88 -10.61
CA ALA A 82 -1.92 -0.53 -10.39
C ALA A 82 -1.55 -0.29 -8.92
N VAL A 83 -2.35 -0.83 -7.99
CA VAL A 83 -2.24 -0.49 -6.57
C VAL A 83 -2.25 -1.73 -5.70
N GLY A 84 -1.23 -1.88 -4.86
CA GLY A 84 -1.23 -2.75 -3.69
C GLY A 84 -1.68 -1.96 -2.47
N TRP A 85 -2.56 -2.52 -1.66
CA TRP A 85 -3.11 -1.85 -0.50
C TRP A 85 -2.83 -2.62 0.79
N MET A 86 -2.08 -1.99 1.71
CA MET A 86 -1.89 -2.45 3.08
C MET A 86 -2.61 -1.47 4.03
N PRO A 87 -3.81 -1.79 4.52
CA PRO A 87 -4.55 -0.95 5.45
C PRO A 87 -3.96 -1.02 6.86
N GLN A 88 -4.21 0.01 7.68
CA GLN A 88 -3.79 0.09 9.08
C GLN A 88 -4.24 -1.14 9.91
N ARG A 89 -5.49 -1.58 9.73
CA ARG A 89 -5.95 -2.88 10.21
C ARG A 89 -5.77 -3.89 9.08
N GLN A 90 -5.04 -4.97 9.33
CA GLN A 90 -4.61 -5.90 8.27
C GLN A 90 -5.77 -6.59 7.52
N PHE A 91 -6.98 -6.60 8.06
CA PHE A 91 -8.21 -7.14 7.45
C PHE A 91 -7.99 -8.43 6.63
N LEU A 92 -7.23 -9.38 7.20
CA LEU A 92 -7.14 -10.70 6.62
C LEU A 92 -8.49 -11.41 6.78
N MET A 93 -8.92 -12.09 5.72
CA MET A 93 -10.18 -12.84 5.74
C MET A 93 -10.02 -14.06 6.66
N THR A 94 -10.79 -14.10 7.73
CA THR A 94 -10.70 -15.13 8.77
C THR A 94 -11.19 -16.51 8.30
N SER A 95 -11.98 -16.55 7.21
CA SER A 95 -12.43 -17.78 6.55
C SER A 95 -11.36 -18.40 5.63
N LEU A 96 -10.29 -17.68 5.32
CA LEU A 96 -9.20 -18.12 4.45
C LEU A 96 -7.93 -18.37 5.27
N THR A 97 -7.08 -19.29 4.79
CA THR A 97 -5.72 -19.48 5.31
C THR A 97 -4.83 -18.27 4.97
N VAL A 98 -3.62 -18.22 5.50
CA VAL A 98 -2.63 -17.19 5.17
C VAL A 98 -2.30 -17.21 3.68
N LEU A 99 -2.04 -18.39 3.12
CA LEU A 99 -1.76 -18.57 1.68
C LEU A 99 -2.94 -18.10 0.81
N GLU A 100 -4.16 -18.49 1.15
CA GLU A 100 -5.37 -18.09 0.43
C GLU A 100 -5.61 -16.58 0.52
N ASN A 101 -5.29 -15.93 1.67
CA ASN A 101 -5.34 -14.48 1.80
C ASN A 101 -4.33 -13.79 0.88
N VAL A 102 -3.11 -14.32 0.77
CA VAL A 102 -2.08 -13.77 -0.14
C VAL A 102 -2.49 -13.96 -1.59
N LEU A 103 -3.08 -15.11 -1.95
CA LEU A 103 -3.59 -15.39 -3.30
C LEU A 103 -4.82 -14.59 -3.69
N LEU A 104 -5.58 -14.07 -2.73
CA LEU A 104 -6.88 -13.44 -2.95
C LEU A 104 -6.89 -12.37 -4.06
N PRO A 105 -5.92 -11.42 -4.15
CA PRO A 105 -5.91 -10.43 -5.21
C PRO A 105 -5.80 -11.05 -6.62
N ALA A 106 -4.98 -12.09 -6.78
CA ALA A 106 -4.86 -12.81 -8.05
C ALA A 106 -6.15 -13.59 -8.38
N SER A 107 -6.78 -14.20 -7.38
CA SER A 107 -8.06 -14.89 -7.54
C SER A 107 -9.16 -13.94 -7.99
N LEU A 108 -9.28 -12.77 -7.37
CA LEU A 108 -10.26 -11.75 -7.74
C LEU A 108 -10.01 -11.17 -9.15
N ALA A 109 -8.74 -11.16 -9.60
CA ALA A 109 -8.35 -10.76 -10.95
C ALA A 109 -8.52 -11.88 -11.99
N GLY A 110 -9.03 -13.07 -11.60
CA GLY A 110 -9.19 -14.22 -12.47
C GLY A 110 -7.87 -14.89 -12.90
N ARG A 111 -6.80 -14.74 -12.12
CA ARG A 111 -5.42 -15.20 -12.43
C ARG A 111 -4.81 -16.05 -11.30
N ALA A 112 -5.62 -16.85 -10.63
CA ALA A 112 -5.12 -17.80 -9.62
C ALA A 112 -4.64 -19.10 -10.29
N ASP A 113 -3.62 -19.00 -11.13
CA ASP A 113 -2.96 -20.10 -11.81
C ASP A 113 -1.75 -20.65 -11.01
N ASP A 114 -1.05 -21.62 -11.56
CA ASP A 114 0.14 -22.22 -10.95
C ASP A 114 1.25 -21.20 -10.74
N ALA A 115 1.38 -20.19 -11.63
CA ALA A 115 2.37 -19.13 -11.48
C ALA A 115 2.03 -18.24 -10.28
N ALA A 116 0.76 -17.93 -10.08
CA ALA A 116 0.27 -17.20 -8.91
C ALA A 116 0.50 -17.98 -7.61
N CYS A 117 0.26 -19.30 -7.60
CA CYS A 117 0.52 -20.14 -6.43
C CYS A 117 2.02 -20.18 -6.08
N LYS A 118 2.91 -20.32 -7.06
CA LYS A 118 4.36 -20.27 -6.87
C LYS A 118 4.80 -18.92 -6.33
N ARG A 119 4.26 -17.83 -6.87
CA ARG A 119 4.55 -16.48 -6.41
C ARG A 119 4.07 -16.24 -4.97
N ALA A 120 2.86 -16.67 -4.61
CA ALA A 120 2.36 -16.54 -3.25
C ALA A 120 3.26 -17.28 -2.25
N THR A 121 3.69 -18.50 -2.58
CA THR A 121 4.63 -19.28 -1.78
C THR A 121 5.98 -18.55 -1.64
N ALA A 122 6.52 -18.02 -2.73
CA ALA A 122 7.77 -17.25 -2.71
C ALA A 122 7.65 -15.98 -1.84
N LEU A 123 6.51 -15.27 -1.89
CA LEU A 123 6.24 -14.15 -1.01
C LEU A 123 6.21 -14.58 0.46
N LEU A 124 5.52 -15.66 0.81
CA LEU A 124 5.49 -16.16 2.19
C LEU A 124 6.89 -16.50 2.70
N HIS A 125 7.77 -17.07 1.86
CA HIS A 125 9.16 -17.31 2.20
C HIS A 125 9.95 -16.01 2.43
N SER A 126 9.84 -15.04 1.51
CA SER A 126 10.54 -13.74 1.63
C SER A 126 10.09 -12.92 2.84
N PHE A 127 8.86 -13.12 3.29
CA PHE A 127 8.29 -12.50 4.49
C PHE A 127 8.50 -13.31 5.78
N ALA A 128 9.24 -14.44 5.73
CA ALA A 128 9.49 -15.35 6.85
C ALA A 128 8.19 -15.78 7.58
N ILE A 129 7.19 -16.18 6.81
CA ILE A 129 5.89 -16.70 7.27
C ILE A 129 5.41 -17.91 6.45
N ALA A 130 6.32 -18.61 5.78
CA ALA A 130 5.97 -19.76 4.94
C ALA A 130 5.42 -20.95 5.75
N ASP A 131 5.91 -21.15 6.96
CA ASP A 131 5.44 -22.14 7.93
C ASP A 131 4.00 -21.89 8.41
N LEU A 132 3.52 -20.65 8.25
CA LEU A 132 2.17 -20.23 8.64
C LEU A 132 1.14 -20.33 7.49
N ALA A 133 1.56 -20.79 6.30
CA ALA A 133 0.75 -20.78 5.06
C ALA A 133 -0.65 -21.40 5.24
N HIS A 134 -0.74 -22.48 6.00
CA HIS A 134 -1.99 -23.23 6.23
C HIS A 134 -2.79 -22.80 7.47
N LEU A 135 -2.23 -21.86 8.25
CA LEU A 135 -2.91 -21.36 9.44
C LEU A 135 -3.99 -20.33 9.08
N ARG A 136 -4.89 -20.10 10.02
CA ARG A 136 -5.92 -19.06 9.93
C ARG A 136 -5.41 -17.76 10.54
N PRO A 137 -5.82 -16.56 10.04
CA PRO A 137 -5.36 -15.28 10.54
C PRO A 137 -5.52 -15.06 12.05
N GLN A 138 -6.52 -15.68 12.68
CA GLN A 138 -6.77 -15.56 14.11
C GLN A 138 -5.66 -16.12 15.01
N THR A 139 -4.80 -16.97 14.45
CA THR A 139 -3.68 -17.58 15.19
C THR A 139 -2.37 -16.78 15.05
N LEU A 140 -2.37 -15.74 14.21
CA LEU A 140 -1.17 -14.97 13.91
C LEU A 140 -0.92 -13.91 14.99
N SER A 141 0.36 -13.67 15.29
CA SER A 141 0.76 -12.44 15.98
C SER A 141 0.50 -11.20 15.11
N VAL A 142 0.49 -10.02 15.73
CA VAL A 142 0.27 -8.75 14.99
C VAL A 142 1.32 -8.56 13.89
N GLY A 143 2.60 -8.86 14.18
CA GLY A 143 3.69 -8.77 13.20
C GLY A 143 3.56 -9.80 12.06
N GLN A 144 3.12 -11.02 12.35
CA GLN A 144 2.85 -12.04 11.34
C GLN A 144 1.68 -11.63 10.43
N ALA A 145 0.61 -11.09 11.01
CA ALA A 145 -0.54 -10.58 10.26
C ALA A 145 -0.16 -9.37 9.38
N ALA A 146 0.68 -8.46 9.87
CA ALA A 146 1.19 -7.34 9.09
C ALA A 146 2.00 -7.81 7.88
N ARG A 147 2.92 -8.77 8.07
CA ARG A 147 3.70 -9.37 6.98
C ARG A 147 2.82 -10.10 5.96
N ALA A 148 1.82 -10.85 6.40
CA ALA A 148 0.86 -11.49 5.51
C ALA A 148 0.01 -10.46 4.73
N SER A 149 -0.39 -9.36 5.36
CA SER A 149 -1.12 -8.26 4.71
C SER A 149 -0.27 -7.56 3.64
N LEU A 150 1.02 -7.32 3.92
CA LEU A 150 1.94 -6.74 2.93
C LEU A 150 2.22 -7.72 1.79
N ALA A 151 2.43 -9.02 2.07
CA ALA A 151 2.57 -10.06 1.06
C ALA A 151 1.35 -10.10 0.12
N ARG A 152 0.13 -10.02 0.68
CA ARG A 152 -1.11 -9.89 -0.09
C ARG A 152 -1.13 -8.65 -0.97
N ALA A 153 -0.71 -7.50 -0.43
CA ALA A 153 -0.68 -6.24 -1.19
C ALA A 153 0.28 -6.31 -2.39
N LEU A 154 1.37 -7.08 -2.29
CA LEU A 154 2.39 -7.23 -3.33
C LEU A 154 2.14 -8.42 -4.29
N MET A 155 1.06 -9.19 -4.08
CA MET A 155 0.79 -10.41 -4.82
C MET A 155 0.70 -10.21 -6.34
N THR A 156 0.03 -9.15 -6.77
CA THR A 156 -0.22 -8.84 -8.19
C THR A 156 0.87 -8.00 -8.84
N GLN A 157 2.01 -7.79 -8.16
CA GLN A 157 3.10 -6.90 -8.63
C GLN A 157 2.57 -5.50 -8.99
N PRO A 158 1.91 -4.83 -8.05
CA PRO A 158 1.36 -3.51 -8.32
C PRO A 158 2.47 -2.53 -8.71
N LYS A 159 2.12 -1.43 -9.35
CA LYS A 159 3.06 -0.34 -9.64
C LYS A 159 3.24 0.59 -8.44
N LEU A 160 2.19 0.77 -7.65
CA LEU A 160 2.15 1.61 -6.46
C LEU A 160 1.71 0.79 -5.24
N LEU A 161 2.53 0.77 -4.20
CA LEU A 161 2.14 0.29 -2.88
C LEU A 161 1.65 1.46 -2.03
N LEU A 162 0.48 1.30 -1.44
CA LEU A 162 -0.06 2.21 -0.42
C LEU A 162 -0.07 1.47 0.92
N ALA A 163 0.66 1.98 1.92
CA ALA A 163 0.74 1.39 3.24
C ALA A 163 0.27 2.41 4.30
N ASP A 164 -0.82 2.10 4.98
CA ASP A 164 -1.39 2.93 6.03
C ASP A 164 -0.93 2.41 7.39
N GLU A 165 -0.09 3.18 8.09
CA GLU A 165 0.50 2.86 9.40
C GLU A 165 1.10 1.44 9.46
N PRO A 166 2.03 1.06 8.56
CA PRO A 166 2.48 -0.33 8.39
C PRO A 166 3.22 -0.89 9.61
N THR A 167 3.77 -0.03 10.48
CA THR A 167 4.50 -0.42 11.70
C THR A 167 3.68 -0.27 12.98
N ALA A 168 2.43 0.20 12.89
CA ALA A 168 1.61 0.44 14.06
C ALA A 168 1.39 -0.84 14.89
N ALA A 169 1.63 -0.74 16.19
CA ALA A 169 1.52 -1.84 17.15
C ALA A 169 2.48 -3.03 16.90
N LEU A 170 3.53 -2.84 16.11
CA LEU A 170 4.60 -3.82 15.92
C LEU A 170 5.76 -3.57 16.89
N ASP A 171 6.45 -4.66 17.26
CA ASP A 171 7.77 -4.58 17.88
C ASP A 171 8.82 -4.12 16.86
N ALA A 172 10.01 -3.72 17.35
CA ALA A 172 11.09 -3.19 16.51
C ALA A 172 11.55 -4.18 15.44
N VAL A 173 11.59 -5.48 15.74
CA VAL A 173 12.01 -6.53 14.80
C VAL A 173 10.98 -6.67 13.69
N SER A 174 9.69 -6.77 14.05
CA SER A 174 8.61 -6.86 13.08
C SER A 174 8.49 -5.60 12.21
N SER A 175 8.70 -4.41 12.78
CA SER A 175 8.74 -3.13 12.06
C SER A 175 9.87 -3.11 11.04
N GLY A 176 11.08 -3.54 11.45
CA GLY A 176 12.24 -3.64 10.56
C GLY A 176 11.97 -4.55 9.36
N LEU A 177 11.40 -5.74 9.59
CA LEU A 177 11.06 -6.68 8.52
C LEU A 177 10.02 -6.11 7.54
N VAL A 178 9.01 -5.39 8.02
CA VAL A 178 7.99 -4.76 7.16
C VAL A 178 8.62 -3.66 6.30
N ILE A 179 9.41 -2.76 6.89
CA ILE A 179 10.06 -1.66 6.16
C ILE A 179 11.09 -2.21 5.16
N GLU A 180 11.86 -3.23 5.54
CA GLU A 180 12.79 -3.90 4.63
C GLU A 180 12.09 -4.45 3.37
N GLN A 181 10.94 -5.08 3.51
CA GLN A 181 10.19 -5.59 2.35
C GLN A 181 9.61 -4.47 1.48
N ILE A 182 9.18 -3.35 2.07
CA ILE A 182 8.75 -2.16 1.32
C ILE A 182 9.96 -1.58 0.57
N ALA A 183 11.11 -1.44 1.22
CA ALA A 183 12.33 -0.93 0.59
C ALA A 183 12.79 -1.84 -0.58
N ARG A 184 12.78 -3.15 -0.40
CA ARG A 184 13.09 -4.12 -1.48
C ARG A 184 12.12 -4.00 -2.67
N TYR A 185 10.84 -3.79 -2.41
CA TYR A 185 9.85 -3.58 -3.46
C TYR A 185 10.14 -2.29 -4.24
N VAL A 186 10.52 -1.21 -3.57
CA VAL A 186 10.89 0.07 -4.18
C VAL A 186 12.19 -0.08 -4.99
N GLN A 187 13.22 -0.71 -4.44
CA GLN A 187 14.47 -1.03 -5.14
C GLN A 187 14.24 -1.87 -6.41
N GLY A 188 13.23 -2.74 -6.41
CA GLY A 188 12.79 -3.50 -7.58
C GLY A 188 12.01 -2.69 -8.63
N GLY A 189 11.94 -1.36 -8.49
CA GLY A 189 11.27 -0.45 -9.44
C GLY A 189 9.80 -0.19 -9.14
N GLY A 190 9.28 -0.65 -8.00
CA GLY A 190 7.97 -0.22 -7.49
C GLY A 190 8.00 1.21 -6.95
N ALA A 191 6.84 1.79 -6.68
CA ALA A 191 6.73 3.03 -5.93
C ALA A 191 5.89 2.79 -4.66
N ALA A 192 6.18 3.49 -3.55
CA ALA A 192 5.43 3.32 -2.32
C ALA A 192 5.02 4.66 -1.69
N ILE A 193 3.80 4.72 -1.15
CA ILE A 193 3.40 5.77 -0.22
C ILE A 193 3.17 5.13 1.14
N ILE A 194 3.90 5.59 2.14
CA ILE A 194 3.81 5.13 3.53
C ILE A 194 3.16 6.26 4.33
N ALA A 195 1.93 6.08 4.77
CA ALA A 195 1.31 7.01 5.70
C ALA A 195 1.67 6.58 7.13
N SER A 196 2.41 7.40 7.86
CA SER A 196 2.77 7.09 9.24
C SER A 196 3.12 8.35 10.03
N HIS A 197 2.93 8.26 11.34
CA HIS A 197 3.42 9.23 12.33
C HIS A 197 4.61 8.67 13.14
N ASP A 198 5.03 7.44 12.85
CA ASP A 198 6.13 6.77 13.55
C ASP A 198 7.48 7.41 13.15
N PRO A 199 8.23 8.01 14.11
CA PRO A 199 9.54 8.60 13.82
C PRO A 199 10.59 7.56 13.46
N ALA A 200 10.37 6.27 13.75
CA ALA A 200 11.31 5.21 13.45
C ALA A 200 11.36 4.84 11.95
N ILE A 201 10.42 5.31 11.14
CA ILE A 201 10.38 4.95 9.70
C ILE A 201 11.67 5.38 8.97
N HIS A 202 12.15 6.62 9.13
CA HIS A 202 13.39 7.08 8.49
C HIS A 202 14.61 6.25 8.90
N PRO A 203 14.95 6.10 10.20
CA PRO A 203 16.06 5.26 10.61
C PRO A 203 15.97 3.81 10.13
N LEU A 204 14.76 3.23 10.13
CA LEU A 204 14.55 1.88 9.61
C LEU A 204 14.78 1.83 8.10
N TRP A 205 14.27 2.82 7.35
CA TRP A 205 14.48 2.92 5.91
C TRP A 205 15.96 3.01 5.57
N ASP A 206 16.67 3.95 6.21
CA ASP A 206 18.10 4.17 5.98
C ASP A 206 18.96 2.94 6.31
N SER A 207 18.52 2.12 7.27
CA SER A 207 19.24 0.90 7.65
C SER A 207 19.10 -0.25 6.64
N VAL A 208 18.08 -0.22 5.78
CA VAL A 208 17.74 -1.34 4.87
C VAL A 208 17.72 -0.94 3.39
N SER A 209 17.66 0.35 3.07
CA SER A 209 17.68 0.85 1.69
C SER A 209 19.10 1.06 1.20
N ASN A 210 19.33 0.77 -0.10
CA ASN A 210 20.53 1.17 -0.80
C ASN A 210 20.35 2.60 -1.37
N SER A 211 21.43 3.20 -1.89
CA SER A 211 21.44 4.53 -2.51
C SER A 211 20.40 4.73 -3.62
N ASP A 212 19.86 3.64 -4.18
CA ASP A 212 18.94 3.68 -5.32
C ASP A 212 17.46 3.81 -4.93
N ALA A 213 17.12 3.70 -3.64
CA ALA A 213 15.75 3.85 -3.14
C ALA A 213 15.66 5.06 -2.21
N THR A 214 15.01 6.11 -2.66
CA THR A 214 14.80 7.33 -1.85
C THR A 214 13.50 7.27 -1.08
N LEU A 215 13.48 7.91 0.08
CA LEU A 215 12.29 8.18 0.87
C LEU A 215 12.12 9.69 1.01
N ASP A 216 11.26 10.26 0.20
CA ASP A 216 10.85 11.66 0.30
C ASP A 216 9.77 11.81 1.37
N GLU A 217 9.56 13.03 1.87
CA GLU A 217 8.57 13.30 2.89
C GLU A 217 7.64 14.44 2.48
N ILE A 218 6.34 14.26 2.72
CA ILE A 218 5.34 15.32 2.61
C ILE A 218 4.53 15.37 3.91
N GLU A 219 4.38 16.56 4.47
CA GLU A 219 3.51 16.78 5.61
C GLU A 219 2.16 17.34 5.15
N LEU A 220 1.07 16.65 5.52
CA LEU A 220 -0.28 17.16 5.27
C LEU A 220 -0.63 18.23 6.31
N PRO A 221 -1.24 19.36 5.87
CA PRO A 221 -1.70 20.41 6.79
C PRO A 221 -2.80 19.89 7.72
N LYS A 222 -2.90 20.52 8.90
CA LYS A 222 -3.98 20.24 9.87
C LYS A 222 -5.30 20.82 9.41
#